data_91d38424d0f4351d2ad38fc1bdbce819
#
_entry.id   91d38424d0f4351d2ad38fc1bdbce819
#
_cell.length_a   1.000
_cell.length_b   1.000
_cell.length_c   1.000
_cell.angle_alpha   90.00
_cell.angle_beta   90.00
_cell.angle_gamma   90.00
#
_symmetry.space_group_name_H-M   'P 1'
#
loop_
_entity.id
_entity.type
_entity.pdbx_description
1 polymer ?
#
loop_
_entity_poly.entity_id
_entity_poly.type
_entity_poly.pdbx_seq_one_letter_code
_entity_poly.pdbx_strand_id
1 'polypeptide(L)'
;MTNWLNIEGKTIIVTGGSSGIGKCIVESLLEQHVNVANFDIKDSTLKHQRLLYVKTNITLRQEVEAGVTKVKDHFGTIDGLVNNAGINIPRLLVDKKQAHGRYELSEEVFDKIIAINQKGLYLMTQAVSRILVAKGEGVIINMSSESGLEGSEGQSAYAATKAAVNSFTRSWAKELGKSNVRVIGIAPGIMEETGLRTFSYEEALAYTRGITIGELRAGYAKTSTIPLGRSGKLQEVADLVSYYLSDRSSYITGVTTNVAGGKTRG
;
A
#
# COMPACT_ATOMS: atom_id res chain seq x y z
N MET A 1 -0.18 22.07 -22.43
CA MET A 1 0.45 20.75 -22.69
C MET A 1 -0.57 19.71 -22.36
N THR A 2 -0.91 18.80 -23.28
CA THR A 2 -1.82 17.68 -22.98
C THR A 2 -1.17 16.82 -21.90
N ASN A 3 -1.85 16.66 -20.76
CA ASN A 3 -1.41 15.75 -19.69
C ASN A 3 -1.30 14.33 -20.30
N TRP A 4 -0.06 13.85 -20.47
CA TRP A 4 0.21 12.59 -21.17
C TRP A 4 -0.54 11.39 -20.54
N LEU A 5 -0.75 11.41 -19.22
CA LEU A 5 -1.44 10.34 -18.49
C LEU A 5 -2.96 10.39 -18.65
N ASN A 6 -3.55 11.55 -18.91
CA ASN A 6 -4.98 11.75 -19.10
C ASN A 6 -5.83 11.16 -17.94
N ILE A 7 -5.41 11.45 -16.68
CA ILE A 7 -6.12 11.00 -15.47
C ILE A 7 -6.87 12.14 -14.78
N GLU A 8 -6.82 13.34 -15.31
CA GLU A 8 -7.54 14.50 -14.80
C GLU A 8 -9.04 14.20 -14.65
N GLY A 9 -9.63 14.61 -13.53
CA GLY A 9 -11.05 14.44 -13.23
C GLY A 9 -11.44 13.02 -12.79
N LYS A 10 -10.58 12.00 -12.94
CA LYS A 10 -10.84 10.67 -12.35
C LYS A 10 -10.99 10.76 -10.84
N THR A 11 -11.80 9.90 -10.25
CA THR A 11 -12.00 9.81 -8.79
C THR A 11 -11.33 8.57 -8.25
N ILE A 12 -10.32 8.76 -7.40
CA ILE A 12 -9.47 7.69 -6.87
C ILE A 12 -9.55 7.64 -5.35
N ILE A 13 -9.85 6.47 -4.80
CA ILE A 13 -9.75 6.23 -3.36
C ILE A 13 -8.32 5.77 -3.04
N VAL A 14 -7.69 6.41 -2.05
CA VAL A 14 -6.39 6.01 -1.51
C VAL A 14 -6.54 5.67 -0.04
N THR A 15 -6.21 4.45 0.36
CA THR A 15 -6.20 4.06 1.78
C THR A 15 -4.85 4.35 2.42
N GLY A 16 -4.85 4.85 3.66
CA GLY A 16 -3.62 5.23 4.36
C GLY A 16 -2.94 6.47 3.75
N GLY A 17 -3.73 7.41 3.22
CA GLY A 17 -3.25 8.58 2.48
C GLY A 17 -2.79 9.74 3.36
N SER A 18 -2.77 9.62 4.70
CA SER A 18 -2.36 10.70 5.60
C SER A 18 -0.86 10.72 5.91
N SER A 19 -0.09 9.71 5.49
CA SER A 19 1.35 9.64 5.75
C SER A 19 2.11 8.80 4.70
N GLY A 20 3.45 8.96 4.66
CA GLY A 20 4.36 8.13 3.87
C GLY A 20 4.01 8.04 2.39
N ILE A 21 4.10 6.83 1.83
CA ILE A 21 3.81 6.57 0.41
C ILE A 21 2.39 7.02 0.05
N GLY A 22 1.39 6.73 0.90
CA GLY A 22 0.00 7.10 0.64
C GLY A 22 -0.19 8.61 0.54
N LYS A 23 0.45 9.39 1.41
CA LYS A 23 0.41 10.86 1.34
C LYS A 23 1.04 11.37 0.05
N CYS A 24 2.21 10.86 -0.33
CA CYS A 24 2.87 11.23 -1.57
C CYS A 24 1.99 10.90 -2.80
N ILE A 25 1.31 9.74 -2.80
CA ILE A 25 0.34 9.38 -3.85
C ILE A 25 -0.81 10.40 -3.90
N VAL A 26 -1.40 10.74 -2.74
CA VAL A 26 -2.50 11.73 -2.67
C VAL A 26 -2.05 13.07 -3.25
N GLU A 27 -0.90 13.59 -2.81
CA GLU A 27 -0.34 14.86 -3.27
C GLU A 27 -0.09 14.83 -4.79
N SER A 28 0.58 13.80 -5.29
CA SER A 28 0.86 13.64 -6.72
C SER A 28 -0.41 13.55 -7.59
N LEU A 29 -1.45 12.87 -7.11
CA LEU A 29 -2.72 12.78 -7.82
C LEU A 29 -3.47 14.13 -7.84
N LEU A 30 -3.43 14.88 -6.74
CA LEU A 30 -4.04 16.22 -6.66
C LEU A 30 -3.35 17.21 -7.60
N GLU A 31 -2.02 17.18 -7.74
CA GLU A 31 -1.25 17.97 -8.70
C GLU A 31 -1.64 17.66 -10.15
N GLN A 32 -2.11 16.45 -10.42
CA GLN A 32 -2.62 16.02 -11.72
C GLN A 32 -4.13 16.22 -11.89
N HIS A 33 -4.75 17.03 -11.04
CA HIS A 33 -6.18 17.38 -11.07
C HIS A 33 -7.12 16.18 -10.91
N VAL A 34 -6.68 15.12 -10.24
CA VAL A 34 -7.51 13.95 -9.86
C VAL A 34 -8.34 14.29 -8.63
N ASN A 35 -9.58 13.81 -8.55
CA ASN A 35 -10.39 13.84 -7.34
C ASN A 35 -9.94 12.69 -6.43
N VAL A 36 -9.50 13.00 -5.23
CA VAL A 36 -8.93 12.00 -4.31
C VAL A 36 -9.77 11.87 -3.06
N ALA A 37 -10.13 10.64 -2.72
CA ALA A 37 -10.70 10.30 -1.42
C ALA A 37 -9.63 9.61 -0.55
N ASN A 38 -9.17 10.31 0.48
CA ASN A 38 -8.21 9.77 1.44
C ASN A 38 -8.92 9.04 2.57
N PHE A 39 -8.82 7.70 2.60
CA PHE A 39 -9.33 6.86 3.67
C PHE A 39 -8.22 6.59 4.69
N ASP A 40 -8.34 7.13 5.88
CA ASP A 40 -7.35 6.94 6.95
C ASP A 40 -8.03 6.98 8.33
N ILE A 41 -7.39 6.36 9.32
CA ILE A 41 -7.77 6.49 10.73
C ILE A 41 -7.18 7.75 11.37
N LYS A 42 -6.09 8.28 10.80
CA LYS A 42 -5.42 9.51 11.23
C LYS A 42 -5.94 10.69 10.43
N ASP A 43 -6.17 11.80 11.09
CA ASP A 43 -6.60 13.02 10.42
C ASP A 43 -5.54 13.48 9.40
N SER A 44 -6.01 13.95 8.26
CA SER A 44 -5.17 14.55 7.23
C SER A 44 -5.00 16.05 7.50
N THR A 45 -3.77 16.52 7.45
CA THR A 45 -3.48 17.97 7.49
C THR A 45 -3.61 18.64 6.12
N LEU A 46 -3.68 17.83 5.05
CA LEU A 46 -3.80 18.31 3.68
C LEU A 46 -5.21 18.82 3.41
N LYS A 47 -5.30 20.02 2.83
CA LYS A 47 -6.57 20.63 2.39
C LYS A 47 -6.47 20.98 0.92
N HIS A 48 -7.41 20.49 0.13
CA HIS A 48 -7.48 20.77 -1.30
C HIS A 48 -8.92 20.61 -1.79
N GLN A 49 -9.36 21.41 -2.78
CA GLN A 49 -10.75 21.38 -3.29
C GLN A 49 -11.17 20.02 -3.88
N ARG A 50 -10.20 19.25 -4.39
CA ARG A 50 -10.40 17.90 -4.97
C ARG A 50 -10.07 16.78 -3.98
N LEU A 51 -9.90 17.09 -2.68
CA LEU A 51 -9.60 16.11 -1.65
C LEU A 51 -10.80 15.94 -0.71
N LEU A 52 -11.29 14.72 -0.63
CA LEU A 52 -12.25 14.30 0.39
C LEU A 52 -11.54 13.42 1.43
N TYR A 53 -11.42 13.90 2.65
CA TYR A 53 -10.96 13.05 3.76
C TYR A 53 -12.16 12.24 4.31
N VAL A 54 -11.97 10.93 4.46
CA VAL A 54 -12.94 10.00 5.03
C VAL A 54 -12.28 9.20 6.15
N LYS A 55 -12.60 9.52 7.38
CA LYS A 55 -12.13 8.75 8.53
C LYS A 55 -12.70 7.34 8.44
N THR A 56 -11.84 6.33 8.29
CA THR A 56 -12.27 4.96 8.00
C THR A 56 -11.31 3.95 8.60
N ASN A 57 -11.81 3.09 9.46
CA ASN A 57 -11.13 1.86 9.82
C ASN A 57 -11.45 0.78 8.79
N ILE A 58 -10.50 0.50 7.90
CA ILE A 58 -10.69 -0.46 6.80
C ILE A 58 -10.93 -1.91 7.26
N THR A 59 -10.72 -2.23 8.55
CA THR A 59 -11.00 -3.56 9.10
C THR A 59 -12.49 -3.76 9.42
N LEU A 60 -13.30 -2.69 9.37
CA LEU A 60 -14.72 -2.67 9.68
C LEU A 60 -15.54 -2.48 8.41
N ARG A 61 -16.25 -3.53 7.98
CA ARG A 61 -17.07 -3.52 6.76
C ARG A 61 -18.03 -2.32 6.68
N GLN A 62 -18.72 -2.03 7.76
CA GLN A 62 -19.70 -0.93 7.79
C GLN A 62 -19.05 0.43 7.50
N GLU A 63 -17.86 0.70 8.08
CA GLU A 63 -17.16 1.95 7.82
C GLU A 63 -16.66 2.03 6.38
N VAL A 64 -16.18 0.91 5.82
CA VAL A 64 -15.74 0.82 4.42
C VAL A 64 -16.90 1.13 3.48
N GLU A 65 -18.03 0.45 3.64
CA GLU A 65 -19.22 0.62 2.78
C GLU A 65 -19.79 2.04 2.87
N ALA A 66 -19.91 2.59 4.09
CA ALA A 66 -20.34 3.97 4.31
C ALA A 66 -19.37 4.99 3.68
N GLY A 67 -18.06 4.76 3.83
CA GLY A 67 -17.04 5.62 3.23
C GLY A 67 -17.09 5.60 1.69
N VAL A 68 -17.21 4.44 1.08
CA VAL A 68 -17.33 4.29 -0.38
C VAL A 68 -18.59 4.97 -0.91
N THR A 69 -19.73 4.82 -0.21
CA THR A 69 -20.96 5.53 -0.55
C THR A 69 -20.76 7.04 -0.50
N LYS A 70 -20.16 7.56 0.58
CA LYS A 70 -19.86 8.99 0.72
C LYS A 70 -19.00 9.53 -0.43
N VAL A 71 -18.03 8.78 -0.92
CA VAL A 71 -17.19 9.19 -2.07
C VAL A 71 -18.04 9.27 -3.33
N LYS A 72 -18.88 8.26 -3.59
CA LYS A 72 -19.76 8.22 -4.75
C LYS A 72 -20.76 9.39 -4.74
N ASP A 73 -21.34 9.70 -3.58
CA ASP A 73 -22.28 10.82 -3.42
C ASP A 73 -21.59 12.18 -3.63
N HIS A 74 -20.32 12.30 -3.19
CA HIS A 74 -19.57 13.56 -3.27
C HIS A 74 -19.04 13.86 -4.67
N PHE A 75 -18.45 12.84 -5.35
CA PHE A 75 -17.82 13.01 -6.67
C PHE A 75 -18.62 12.44 -7.84
N GLY A 76 -19.74 11.75 -7.58
CA GLY A 76 -20.60 11.15 -8.60
C GLY A 76 -20.10 9.82 -9.18
N THR A 77 -18.80 9.55 -9.10
CA THR A 77 -18.16 8.34 -9.66
C THR A 77 -16.99 7.87 -8.80
N ILE A 78 -16.56 6.62 -9.03
CA ILE A 78 -15.27 6.09 -8.57
C ILE A 78 -14.63 5.40 -9.77
N ASP A 79 -13.36 5.71 -10.06
CA ASP A 79 -12.61 5.22 -11.20
C ASP A 79 -11.47 4.28 -10.78
N GLY A 80 -11.05 4.35 -9.54
CA GLY A 80 -9.99 3.47 -9.05
C GLY A 80 -9.82 3.46 -7.54
N LEU A 81 -9.02 2.48 -7.11
CA LEU A 81 -8.65 2.25 -5.71
C LEU A 81 -7.16 2.00 -5.60
N VAL A 82 -6.51 2.68 -4.66
CA VAL A 82 -5.14 2.38 -4.23
C VAL A 82 -5.19 1.83 -2.81
N ASN A 83 -5.03 0.54 -2.67
CA ASN A 83 -4.90 -0.16 -1.40
C ASN A 83 -3.48 0.02 -0.86
N ASN A 84 -3.23 1.12 -0.16
CA ASN A 84 -1.92 1.43 0.40
C ASN A 84 -1.84 1.22 1.92
N ALA A 85 -2.95 1.34 2.65
CA ALA A 85 -2.97 1.18 4.10
C ALA A 85 -2.37 -0.18 4.54
N GLY A 86 -1.49 -0.12 5.52
CA GLY A 86 -0.85 -1.31 6.07
C GLY A 86 0.03 -0.98 7.25
N ILE A 87 0.34 -2.00 8.04
CA ILE A 87 1.24 -1.92 9.19
C ILE A 87 2.32 -3.00 9.10
N ASN A 88 3.43 -2.72 9.74
CA ASN A 88 4.51 -3.68 9.95
C ASN A 88 4.95 -3.61 11.42
N ILE A 89 4.87 -4.74 12.12
CA ILE A 89 5.27 -4.87 13.51
C ILE A 89 6.30 -6.01 13.57
N PRO A 90 7.60 -5.68 13.59
CA PRO A 90 8.65 -6.71 13.62
C PRO A 90 8.57 -7.58 14.88
N ARG A 91 8.55 -8.91 14.68
CA ARG A 91 8.53 -9.93 15.75
C ARG A 91 9.23 -11.19 15.25
N LEU A 92 9.91 -11.89 16.16
CA LEU A 92 10.47 -13.22 15.91
C LEU A 92 9.36 -14.28 16.00
N LEU A 93 9.46 -15.35 15.24
CA LEU A 93 8.57 -16.51 15.43
C LEU A 93 8.80 -17.15 16.82
N VAL A 94 10.06 -17.25 17.23
CA VAL A 94 10.49 -17.70 18.55
C VAL A 94 11.59 -16.77 19.05
N ASP A 95 11.41 -16.18 20.23
CA ASP A 95 12.45 -15.40 20.88
C ASP A 95 13.26 -16.27 21.84
N LYS A 96 14.49 -16.62 21.45
CA LYS A 96 15.39 -17.46 22.26
C LYS A 96 15.83 -16.79 23.58
N LYS A 97 15.70 -15.45 23.68
CA LYS A 97 16.09 -14.70 24.90
C LYS A 97 14.94 -14.63 25.90
N GLN A 98 13.71 -14.53 25.42
CA GLN A 98 12.53 -14.38 26.27
C GLN A 98 11.30 -15.01 25.58
N ALA A 99 11.02 -16.27 25.89
CA ALA A 99 9.81 -16.93 25.41
C ALA A 99 8.56 -16.16 25.82
N HIS A 100 7.63 -16.00 24.87
CA HIS A 100 6.40 -15.19 25.03
C HIS A 100 6.66 -13.72 25.40
N GLY A 101 7.86 -13.23 25.16
CA GLY A 101 8.25 -11.84 25.43
C GLY A 101 7.76 -10.86 24.38
N ARG A 102 8.06 -9.58 24.63
CA ARG A 102 7.62 -8.44 23.77
C ARG A 102 7.97 -8.59 22.29
N TYR A 103 9.07 -9.28 21.97
CA TYR A 103 9.58 -9.38 20.60
C TYR A 103 9.27 -10.75 19.94
N GLU A 104 8.58 -11.65 20.63
CA GLU A 104 8.00 -12.85 20.03
C GLU A 104 6.65 -12.51 19.38
N LEU A 105 6.33 -13.19 18.28
CA LEU A 105 5.09 -12.95 17.53
C LEU A 105 3.90 -13.55 18.32
N SER A 106 3.15 -12.69 19.00
CA SER A 106 1.92 -13.08 19.67
C SER A 106 0.76 -13.20 18.68
N GLU A 107 -0.25 -13.99 19.06
CA GLU A 107 -1.49 -14.12 18.29
C GLU A 107 -2.18 -12.78 18.05
N GLU A 108 -2.22 -11.88 19.06
CA GLU A 108 -2.77 -10.54 18.94
C GLU A 108 -2.07 -9.72 17.86
N VAL A 109 -0.72 -9.73 17.83
CA VAL A 109 0.06 -9.00 16.81
C VAL A 109 -0.14 -9.62 15.43
N PHE A 110 -0.17 -10.95 15.35
CA PHE A 110 -0.46 -11.67 14.12
C PHE A 110 -1.82 -11.27 13.56
N ASP A 111 -2.87 -11.39 14.35
CA ASP A 111 -4.25 -11.06 13.95
C ASP A 111 -4.40 -9.60 13.54
N LYS A 112 -3.75 -8.68 14.25
CA LYS A 112 -3.76 -7.26 13.90
C LYS A 112 -3.14 -6.99 12.52
N ILE A 113 -2.02 -7.64 12.21
CA ILE A 113 -1.36 -7.50 10.90
C ILE A 113 -2.27 -8.08 9.80
N ILE A 114 -2.85 -9.26 10.01
CA ILE A 114 -3.78 -9.89 9.08
C ILE A 114 -5.03 -9.03 8.87
N ALA A 115 -5.63 -8.54 9.96
CA ALA A 115 -6.84 -7.74 9.89
C ALA A 115 -6.67 -6.47 9.03
N ILE A 116 -5.53 -5.79 9.16
CA ILE A 116 -5.29 -4.56 8.42
C ILE A 116 -4.80 -4.86 7.01
N ASN A 117 -3.73 -5.65 6.87
CA ASN A 117 -3.03 -5.81 5.60
C ASN A 117 -3.74 -6.74 4.60
N GLN A 118 -4.54 -7.70 5.09
CA GLN A 118 -5.27 -8.64 4.23
C GLN A 118 -6.78 -8.36 4.24
N LYS A 119 -7.43 -8.47 5.42
CA LYS A 119 -8.88 -8.30 5.51
C LYS A 119 -9.31 -6.89 5.11
N GLY A 120 -8.61 -5.86 5.57
CA GLY A 120 -8.92 -4.47 5.22
C GLY A 120 -8.80 -4.22 3.71
N LEU A 121 -7.71 -4.69 3.09
CA LEU A 121 -7.51 -4.63 1.65
C LEU A 121 -8.63 -5.36 0.90
N TYR A 122 -9.02 -6.57 1.35
CA TYR A 122 -10.14 -7.32 0.77
C TYR A 122 -11.46 -6.54 0.88
N LEU A 123 -11.79 -5.99 2.04
CA LEU A 123 -13.05 -5.25 2.24
C LEU A 123 -13.13 -4.03 1.32
N MET A 124 -12.05 -3.24 1.24
CA MET A 124 -11.96 -2.08 0.34
C MET A 124 -12.11 -2.50 -1.12
N THR A 125 -11.36 -3.54 -1.53
CA THR A 125 -11.42 -4.05 -2.90
C THR A 125 -12.83 -4.51 -3.25
N GLN A 126 -13.48 -5.29 -2.40
CA GLN A 126 -14.83 -5.79 -2.65
C GLN A 126 -15.85 -4.66 -2.78
N ALA A 127 -15.82 -3.68 -1.88
CA ALA A 127 -16.77 -2.56 -1.91
C ALA A 127 -16.62 -1.71 -3.18
N VAL A 128 -15.38 -1.37 -3.55
CA VAL A 128 -15.10 -0.55 -4.74
C VAL A 128 -15.34 -1.35 -6.02
N SER A 129 -14.98 -2.63 -6.07
CA SER A 129 -15.18 -3.48 -7.26
C SER A 129 -16.63 -3.59 -7.68
N ARG A 130 -17.60 -3.56 -6.75
CA ARG A 130 -19.02 -3.55 -7.10
C ARG A 130 -19.38 -2.35 -7.98
N ILE A 131 -18.78 -1.20 -7.71
CA ILE A 131 -19.00 0.02 -8.49
C ILE A 131 -18.29 -0.07 -9.84
N LEU A 132 -17.01 -0.48 -9.83
CA LEU A 132 -16.20 -0.58 -11.05
C LEU A 132 -16.77 -1.61 -12.04
N VAL A 133 -17.20 -2.76 -11.54
CA VAL A 133 -17.84 -3.81 -12.37
C VAL A 133 -19.16 -3.32 -12.97
N ALA A 134 -20.01 -2.64 -12.20
CA ALA A 134 -21.24 -2.06 -12.69
C ALA A 134 -21.00 -0.95 -13.72
N LYS A 135 -19.89 -0.22 -13.61
CA LYS A 135 -19.45 0.79 -14.57
C LYS A 135 -18.84 0.19 -15.85
N GLY A 136 -18.26 -1.01 -15.76
CA GLY A 136 -17.58 -1.68 -16.89
C GLY A 136 -16.16 -1.19 -17.14
N GLU A 137 -15.54 -0.50 -16.16
CA GLU A 137 -14.14 -0.05 -16.21
C GLU A 137 -13.61 0.33 -14.84
N GLY A 138 -12.30 0.25 -14.65
CA GLY A 138 -11.64 0.72 -13.45
C GLY A 138 -10.26 0.15 -13.23
N VAL A 139 -9.58 0.67 -12.19
CA VAL A 139 -8.24 0.23 -11.82
C VAL A 139 -8.13 0.05 -10.32
N ILE A 140 -7.56 -1.08 -9.89
CA ILE A 140 -7.23 -1.36 -8.50
C ILE A 140 -5.73 -1.56 -8.40
N ILE A 141 -5.08 -0.79 -7.53
CA ILE A 141 -3.64 -0.89 -7.27
C ILE A 141 -3.44 -1.37 -5.83
N ASN A 142 -2.72 -2.48 -5.69
CA ASN A 142 -2.43 -3.09 -4.40
C ASN A 142 -0.97 -2.88 -4.01
N MET A 143 -0.72 -2.20 -2.88
CA MET A 143 0.64 -2.02 -2.36
C MET A 143 1.10 -3.29 -1.66
N SER A 144 1.97 -4.04 -2.34
CA SER A 144 2.71 -5.16 -1.79
C SER A 144 4.01 -4.69 -1.11
N SER A 145 5.06 -5.46 -1.18
CA SER A 145 6.41 -5.16 -0.69
C SER A 145 7.40 -6.16 -1.29
N GLU A 146 8.67 -5.81 -1.40
CA GLU A 146 9.74 -6.78 -1.67
C GLU A 146 9.70 -7.95 -0.68
N SER A 147 9.36 -7.70 0.60
CA SER A 147 9.22 -8.74 1.61
C SER A 147 8.17 -9.81 1.27
N GLY A 148 7.17 -9.49 0.46
CA GLY A 148 6.17 -10.44 -0.03
C GLY A 148 6.66 -11.31 -1.18
N LEU A 149 7.84 -11.03 -1.73
CA LEU A 149 8.49 -11.81 -2.78
C LEU A 149 9.58 -12.73 -2.21
N GLU A 150 10.40 -12.24 -1.28
CA GLU A 150 11.57 -12.96 -0.76
C GLU A 150 11.53 -13.29 0.74
N GLY A 151 10.50 -12.83 1.47
CA GLY A 151 10.45 -12.93 2.92
C GLY A 151 11.28 -11.84 3.61
N SER A 152 11.26 -11.80 4.94
CA SER A 152 12.08 -10.87 5.73
C SER A 152 12.23 -11.35 7.16
N GLU A 153 13.46 -11.46 7.66
CA GLU A 153 13.74 -11.83 9.04
C GLU A 153 13.12 -10.85 10.03
N GLY A 154 12.47 -11.39 11.06
CA GLY A 154 11.75 -10.60 12.06
C GLY A 154 10.44 -9.98 11.58
N GLN A 155 9.96 -10.28 10.37
CA GLN A 155 8.77 -9.69 9.76
C GLN A 155 7.89 -10.75 9.06
N SER A 156 7.90 -11.99 9.54
CA SER A 156 7.25 -13.12 8.87
C SER A 156 5.75 -12.90 8.63
N ALA A 157 5.00 -12.43 9.63
CA ALA A 157 3.58 -12.14 9.48
C ALA A 157 3.33 -11.02 8.43
N TYR A 158 4.13 -9.95 8.45
CA TYR A 158 4.04 -8.90 7.44
C TYR A 158 4.35 -9.44 6.03
N ALA A 159 5.45 -10.15 5.88
CA ALA A 159 5.85 -10.73 4.59
C ALA A 159 4.77 -11.68 4.05
N ALA A 160 4.17 -12.52 4.90
CA ALA A 160 3.08 -13.39 4.52
C ALA A 160 1.85 -12.60 4.01
N THR A 161 1.49 -11.47 4.67
CA THR A 161 0.39 -10.64 4.17
C THR A 161 0.71 -10.02 2.81
N LYS A 162 1.95 -9.62 2.56
CA LYS A 162 2.35 -9.03 1.28
C LYS A 162 2.46 -10.09 0.15
N ALA A 163 2.82 -11.33 0.48
CA ALA A 163 2.72 -12.46 -0.45
C ALA A 163 1.24 -12.77 -0.80
N ALA A 164 0.34 -12.72 0.18
CA ALA A 164 -1.09 -12.85 -0.07
C ALA A 164 -1.63 -11.74 -0.98
N VAL A 165 -1.18 -10.49 -0.82
CA VAL A 165 -1.53 -9.37 -1.72
C VAL A 165 -1.13 -9.66 -3.16
N ASN A 166 0.07 -10.25 -3.39
CA ASN A 166 0.50 -10.66 -4.72
C ASN A 166 -0.42 -11.74 -5.32
N SER A 167 -0.89 -12.67 -4.49
CA SER A 167 -1.84 -13.71 -4.91
C SER A 167 -3.22 -13.14 -5.22
N PHE A 168 -3.75 -12.26 -4.36
CA PHE A 168 -5.01 -11.54 -4.60
C PHE A 168 -4.96 -10.74 -5.89
N THR A 169 -3.87 -10.04 -6.15
CA THR A 169 -3.68 -9.26 -7.38
C THR A 169 -3.86 -10.13 -8.62
N ARG A 170 -3.24 -11.31 -8.66
CA ARG A 170 -3.36 -12.25 -9.78
C ARG A 170 -4.76 -12.84 -9.91
N SER A 171 -5.38 -13.22 -8.79
CA SER A 171 -6.71 -13.83 -8.79
C SER A 171 -7.78 -12.82 -9.21
N TRP A 172 -7.80 -11.65 -8.58
CA TRP A 172 -8.79 -10.61 -8.89
C TRP A 172 -8.62 -10.00 -10.29
N ALA A 173 -7.40 -9.96 -10.81
CA ALA A 173 -7.19 -9.58 -12.22
C ALA A 173 -7.91 -10.52 -13.19
N LYS A 174 -7.96 -11.84 -12.90
CA LYS A 174 -8.68 -12.82 -13.70
C LYS A 174 -10.20 -12.72 -13.53
N GLU A 175 -10.66 -12.47 -12.30
CA GLU A 175 -12.07 -12.33 -11.98
C GLU A 175 -12.67 -11.05 -12.57
N LEU A 176 -12.02 -9.90 -12.30
CA LEU A 176 -12.53 -8.57 -12.63
C LEU A 176 -12.19 -8.12 -14.06
N GLY A 177 -11.17 -8.71 -14.66
CA GLY A 177 -10.78 -8.40 -16.05
C GLY A 177 -11.88 -8.61 -17.06
N LYS A 178 -12.81 -9.56 -16.81
CA LYS A 178 -14.01 -9.78 -17.63
C LYS A 178 -14.96 -8.57 -17.64
N SER A 179 -14.86 -7.71 -16.66
CA SER A 179 -15.60 -6.45 -16.54
C SER A 179 -14.73 -5.23 -16.84
N ASN A 180 -13.62 -5.42 -17.56
CA ASN A 180 -12.67 -4.35 -17.91
C ASN A 180 -12.10 -3.61 -16.69
N VAL A 181 -11.97 -4.31 -15.54
CA VAL A 181 -11.34 -3.78 -14.34
C VAL A 181 -9.95 -4.38 -14.19
N ARG A 182 -8.91 -3.55 -14.18
CA ARG A 182 -7.52 -3.97 -14.00
C ARG A 182 -7.15 -4.04 -12.54
N VAL A 183 -6.35 -5.06 -12.16
CA VAL A 183 -5.80 -5.20 -10.81
C VAL A 183 -4.29 -5.37 -10.91
N ILE A 184 -3.54 -4.47 -10.29
CA ILE A 184 -2.08 -4.37 -10.43
C ILE A 184 -1.45 -4.24 -9.05
N GLY A 185 -0.32 -4.90 -8.84
CA GLY A 185 0.47 -4.80 -7.62
C GLY A 185 1.69 -3.91 -7.82
N ILE A 186 2.10 -3.24 -6.76
CA ILE A 186 3.39 -2.55 -6.67
C ILE A 186 4.09 -3.07 -5.41
N ALA A 187 5.35 -3.50 -5.54
CA ALA A 187 6.17 -4.00 -4.45
C ALA A 187 7.37 -3.07 -4.20
N PRO A 188 7.22 -2.04 -3.35
CA PRO A 188 8.33 -1.19 -2.97
C PRO A 188 9.38 -1.96 -2.16
N GLY A 189 10.65 -1.64 -2.40
CA GLY A 189 11.77 -2.09 -1.59
C GLY A 189 12.14 -1.10 -0.50
N ILE A 190 13.44 -0.86 -0.30
CA ILE A 190 13.93 0.14 0.66
C ILE A 190 13.67 1.54 0.08
N MET A 191 12.78 2.26 0.72
CA MET A 191 12.44 3.63 0.37
C MET A 191 13.09 4.61 1.34
N GLU A 192 13.12 5.89 1.00
CA GLU A 192 13.38 6.98 1.93
C GLU A 192 12.42 6.93 3.13
N GLU A 193 12.63 7.78 4.14
CA GLU A 193 11.89 7.69 5.39
C GLU A 193 10.36 7.75 5.19
N THR A 194 9.67 6.76 5.75
CA THR A 194 8.21 6.68 5.74
C THR A 194 7.66 6.70 7.16
N GLY A 195 6.39 7.01 7.33
CA GLY A 195 5.71 6.95 8.64
C GLY A 195 5.67 5.56 9.29
N LEU A 196 6.11 4.50 8.59
CA LEU A 196 6.28 3.16 9.16
C LEU A 196 7.57 3.04 9.99
N ARG A 197 8.60 3.87 9.74
CA ARG A 197 9.87 3.85 10.48
C ARG A 197 9.78 4.65 11.78
N THR A 198 8.90 4.22 12.67
CA THR A 198 8.85 4.78 14.03
C THR A 198 10.00 4.24 14.88
N PHE A 199 10.36 4.94 15.96
CA PHE A 199 11.36 4.43 16.89
C PHE A 199 11.06 3.01 17.40
N SER A 200 9.79 2.73 17.73
CA SER A 200 9.37 1.39 18.17
C SER A 200 9.49 0.33 17.08
N TYR A 201 9.32 0.68 15.81
CA TYR A 201 9.58 -0.20 14.69
C TYR A 201 11.08 -0.51 14.55
N GLU A 202 11.92 0.53 14.57
CA GLU A 202 13.38 0.37 14.46
C GLU A 202 13.96 -0.42 15.64
N GLU A 203 13.48 -0.16 16.86
CA GLU A 203 13.84 -0.91 18.07
C GLU A 203 13.53 -2.41 17.91
N ALA A 204 12.29 -2.71 17.52
CA ALA A 204 11.85 -4.09 17.33
C ALA A 204 12.63 -4.78 16.19
N LEU A 205 12.84 -4.10 15.07
CA LEU A 205 13.57 -4.67 13.94
C LEU A 205 15.06 -4.90 14.26
N ALA A 206 15.70 -3.97 14.95
CA ALA A 206 17.07 -4.11 15.41
C ALA A 206 17.20 -5.30 16.37
N TYR A 207 16.29 -5.42 17.35
CA TYR A 207 16.25 -6.57 18.25
C TYR A 207 16.12 -7.90 17.52
N THR A 208 15.18 -8.00 16.57
CA THR A 208 14.96 -9.25 15.81
C THR A 208 16.15 -9.67 14.97
N ARG A 209 17.01 -8.72 14.59
CA ARG A 209 18.24 -8.95 13.81
C ARG A 209 19.50 -9.05 14.67
N GLY A 210 19.40 -8.91 15.98
CA GLY A 210 20.54 -8.95 16.90
C GLY A 210 21.54 -7.82 16.70
N ILE A 211 21.09 -6.65 16.24
CA ILE A 211 21.90 -5.45 15.99
C ILE A 211 21.37 -4.26 16.78
N THR A 212 22.16 -3.21 16.87
CA THR A 212 21.74 -1.94 17.47
C THR A 212 20.90 -1.10 16.49
N ILE A 213 20.11 -0.14 17.01
CA ILE A 213 19.38 0.83 16.16
C ILE A 213 20.36 1.64 15.30
N GLY A 214 21.54 1.97 15.84
CA GLY A 214 22.58 2.66 15.08
C GLY A 214 23.08 1.86 13.87
N GLU A 215 23.33 0.58 14.05
CA GLU A 215 23.71 -0.34 12.95
C GLU A 215 22.57 -0.53 11.94
N LEU A 216 21.31 -0.61 12.40
CA LEU A 216 20.16 -0.67 11.54
C LEU A 216 20.07 0.58 10.64
N ARG A 217 20.18 1.76 11.21
CA ARG A 217 20.17 3.04 10.48
C ARG A 217 21.34 3.17 9.51
N ALA A 218 22.54 2.76 9.96
CA ALA A 218 23.73 2.72 9.10
C ALA A 218 23.53 1.73 7.91
N GLY A 219 22.84 0.62 8.15
CA GLY A 219 22.47 -0.34 7.09
C GLY A 219 21.55 0.25 6.02
N TYR A 220 20.61 1.10 6.41
CA TYR A 220 19.77 1.84 5.45
C TYR A 220 20.59 2.88 4.65
N ALA A 221 21.55 3.53 5.29
CA ALA A 221 22.40 4.54 4.64
C ALA A 221 23.42 3.91 3.68
N LYS A 222 23.92 2.70 3.97
CA LYS A 222 24.95 2.03 3.15
C LYS A 222 24.47 1.60 1.78
N THR A 223 23.19 1.38 1.57
CA THR A 223 22.55 0.99 0.30
C THR A 223 23.33 -0.04 -0.54
N SER A 224 24.35 -0.67 0.02
CA SER A 224 25.26 -1.60 -0.66
C SER A 224 24.55 -2.86 -1.20
N THR A 225 23.37 -3.16 -0.70
CA THR A 225 22.52 -4.26 -1.17
C THR A 225 21.56 -3.84 -2.29
N ILE A 226 21.54 -2.56 -2.65
CA ILE A 226 20.68 -2.01 -3.70
C ILE A 226 21.56 -1.70 -4.92
N PRO A 227 21.43 -2.41 -6.05
CA PRO A 227 22.26 -2.17 -7.24
C PRO A 227 22.29 -0.71 -7.72
N LEU A 228 21.17 0.02 -7.62
CA LEU A 228 21.13 1.47 -7.95
C LEU A 228 21.86 2.35 -6.91
N GLY A 229 22.39 1.82 -5.81
CA GLY A 229 23.20 2.53 -4.82
C GLY A 229 22.46 3.57 -3.99
N ARG A 230 21.12 3.57 -3.98
CA ARG A 230 20.29 4.50 -3.20
C ARG A 230 18.95 3.89 -2.80
N SER A 231 18.33 4.44 -1.76
CA SER A 231 16.92 4.18 -1.46
C SER A 231 16.01 4.78 -2.56
N GLY A 232 14.85 4.18 -2.76
CA GLY A 232 13.83 4.73 -3.64
C GLY A 232 13.18 5.98 -3.02
N LYS A 233 12.76 6.92 -3.86
CA LYS A 233 11.95 8.07 -3.44
C LYS A 233 10.47 7.69 -3.41
N LEU A 234 9.70 8.28 -2.49
CA LEU A 234 8.25 8.05 -2.43
C LEU A 234 7.56 8.46 -3.73
N GLN A 235 8.09 9.52 -4.38
CA GLN A 235 7.60 10.01 -5.67
C GLN A 235 7.72 8.95 -6.77
N GLU A 236 8.76 8.12 -6.79
CA GLU A 236 8.93 7.07 -7.80
C GLU A 236 7.80 6.01 -7.73
N VAL A 237 7.25 5.80 -6.53
CA VAL A 237 6.06 4.95 -6.35
C VAL A 237 4.79 5.68 -6.77
N ALA A 238 4.65 6.97 -6.43
CA ALA A 238 3.49 7.78 -6.81
C ALA A 238 3.39 7.96 -8.34
N ASP A 239 4.52 8.13 -9.02
CA ASP A 239 4.58 8.23 -10.49
C ASP A 239 4.11 6.92 -11.15
N LEU A 240 4.53 5.77 -10.61
CA LEU A 240 4.08 4.47 -11.09
C LEU A 240 2.58 4.24 -10.85
N VAL A 241 2.06 4.70 -9.70
CA VAL A 241 0.61 4.69 -9.41
C VAL A 241 -0.13 5.52 -10.47
N SER A 242 0.32 6.74 -10.75
CA SER A 242 -0.28 7.61 -11.77
C SER A 242 -0.27 6.97 -13.15
N TYR A 243 0.84 6.33 -13.53
CA TYR A 243 0.94 5.59 -14.79
C TYR A 243 -0.06 4.43 -14.85
N TYR A 244 -0.21 3.66 -13.77
CA TYR A 244 -1.16 2.54 -13.74
C TYR A 244 -2.62 2.97 -13.70
N LEU A 245 -2.94 4.14 -13.19
CA LEU A 245 -4.29 4.72 -13.24
C LEU A 245 -4.65 5.23 -14.64
N SER A 246 -3.67 5.40 -15.50
CA SER A 246 -3.86 5.89 -16.88
C SER A 246 -4.19 4.78 -17.87
N ASP A 247 -4.76 5.16 -19.01
CA ASP A 247 -5.04 4.25 -20.12
C ASP A 247 -3.76 3.82 -20.87
N ARG A 248 -2.61 4.46 -20.55
CA ARG A 248 -1.29 4.06 -21.08
C ARG A 248 -0.86 2.67 -20.61
N SER A 249 -1.44 2.19 -19.53
CA SER A 249 -1.23 0.84 -18.97
C SER A 249 -2.42 -0.10 -19.21
N SER A 250 -3.28 0.18 -20.20
CA SER A 250 -4.55 -0.54 -20.44
C SER A 250 -4.42 -2.06 -20.62
N TYR A 251 -3.26 -2.55 -21.06
CA TYR A 251 -3.01 -3.99 -21.23
C TYR A 251 -2.20 -4.61 -20.08
N ILE A 252 -2.00 -3.87 -18.97
CA ILE A 252 -1.26 -4.34 -17.80
C ILE A 252 -2.26 -4.66 -16.68
N THR A 253 -2.34 -5.95 -16.31
CA THR A 253 -3.14 -6.45 -15.17
C THR A 253 -2.57 -7.78 -14.66
N GLY A 254 -2.81 -8.13 -13.40
CA GLY A 254 -2.38 -9.40 -12.78
C GLY A 254 -0.90 -9.49 -12.48
N VAL A 255 -0.14 -8.42 -12.63
CA VAL A 255 1.31 -8.35 -12.34
C VAL A 255 1.56 -7.59 -11.06
N THR A 256 2.67 -7.88 -10.40
CA THR A 256 3.22 -7.05 -9.31
C THR A 256 4.58 -6.53 -9.74
N THR A 257 4.68 -5.22 -9.90
CA THR A 257 5.93 -4.55 -10.31
C THR A 257 6.78 -4.26 -9.10
N ASN A 258 8.03 -4.70 -9.17
CA ASN A 258 9.02 -4.48 -8.14
C ASN A 258 9.68 -3.09 -8.32
N VAL A 259 9.62 -2.26 -7.27
CA VAL A 259 10.26 -0.93 -7.21
C VAL A 259 11.30 -0.94 -6.11
N ALA A 260 12.42 -1.67 -6.36
CA ALA A 260 13.42 -1.99 -5.33
C ALA A 260 14.86 -1.71 -5.77
N GLY A 261 15.09 -0.95 -6.84
CA GLY A 261 16.43 -0.57 -7.29
C GLY A 261 17.31 -1.75 -7.68
N GLY A 262 16.69 -2.89 -8.08
CA GLY A 262 17.40 -4.13 -8.45
C GLY A 262 17.75 -5.05 -7.28
N LYS A 263 17.38 -4.70 -6.03
CA LYS A 263 17.67 -5.51 -4.83
C LYS A 263 16.94 -6.85 -4.81
N THR A 264 15.66 -6.83 -5.15
CA THR A 264 14.80 -8.02 -5.10
C THR A 264 14.74 -8.68 -6.47
N ARG A 265 14.92 -9.97 -6.50
CA ARG A 265 14.67 -10.81 -7.68
C ARG A 265 13.18 -11.16 -7.68
N GLY A 266 12.43 -10.57 -8.58
CA GLY A 266 10.99 -10.81 -8.74
C GLY A 266 10.68 -12.19 -9.30
#